data_fd9d4a7942f69d9cde05e7d8d2cf3b6f
#
_entry.id   fd9d4a7942f69d9cde05e7d8d2cf3b6f
#
_cell.length_a   1.000
_cell.length_b   1.000
_cell.length_c   1.000
_cell.angle_alpha   90.00
_cell.angle_beta   90.00
_cell.angle_gamma   90.00
#
_symmetry.space_group_name_H-M   'P 1'
#
loop_
_entity.id
_entity.type
_entity.pdbx_description
1 polymer ?
#
loop_
_entity_poly.entity_id
_entity_poly.type
_entity_poly.pdbx_seq_one_letter_code
_entity_poly.pdbx_strand_id
1 'polypeptide(L)'
;MKNMSTMLCIACALAQAVAFARPEDYRLHYDTPEQAQAHIARLWHPAEKDITRLWPEGKVPLRRSDAPLKLLEKELNQSNVVATDVNDPFFVFYRAPEAGPRPVVVVLPGGGYSVLGLNKEGTEIAEWLNTLGFSAAVLVYRAPDQRKAALCDLQRTIGILRARAADYNVDPGRIGVIGFSAGANLAVAAATNWRTRAYERVDAADDASCRPDFQMPIYPWDLLARNDPSTPWKGWRGMTLRAEYPVDAETPPAFIAQAQDDFCRIETTVAYDYALRRAGVSSTAKIYPNGGHGYGRRRLDKATDIWSDEAAAWLARFARPSKKVLFLGDSITDKCHVGCTRNYWGFLGDRFAFNPYVYGVNGDQMRDIAAQADRFAAENPGVQPDVVFVFAGTNDFNANVPLGEWYDYSEAKADRNGREVTLKKRTHATDARTFRGRINAALGHLRAKFPRTRLVLLTPIHRGYAKFGPTNVQPDESFANELGLFVDDYVNVVKEAGNVWAAKVVDLNAAGGLYPNAPGQSAFIHRADTDRLHPSTEGHARLAEAIAQEVGELLGR
;
A
#
# COMPACT_ATOMS: atom_id res chain seq x y z
N MET A 1 20.03 36.29 43.81
CA MET A 1 18.96 35.68 43.00
C MET A 1 19.26 35.62 41.48
N LYS A 2 20.49 35.77 41.01
CA LYS A 2 20.86 35.67 39.58
C LYS A 2 21.57 34.36 39.21
N ASN A 3 21.96 33.53 40.21
CA ASN A 3 22.72 32.31 39.93
C ASN A 3 21.88 30.98 39.92
N MET A 4 20.61 31.06 40.25
CA MET A 4 19.75 29.86 40.25
C MET A 4 19.09 29.58 38.87
N SER A 5 18.84 30.60 38.07
CA SER A 5 18.26 30.41 36.72
C SER A 5 19.24 29.82 35.71
N THR A 6 20.53 30.06 35.85
CA THR A 6 21.55 29.55 34.93
C THR A 6 21.88 28.07 35.17
N MET A 7 21.77 27.60 36.43
CA MET A 7 21.95 26.18 36.73
C MET A 7 20.78 25.29 36.26
N LEU A 8 19.55 25.84 36.28
CA LEU A 8 18.38 25.09 35.80
C LEU A 8 18.38 24.89 34.27
N CYS A 9 18.90 25.88 33.51
CA CYS A 9 19.05 25.76 32.06
C CYS A 9 20.15 24.77 31.63
N ILE A 10 21.23 24.67 32.42
CA ILE A 10 22.33 23.72 32.13
C ILE A 10 21.90 22.29 32.45
N ALA A 11 21.10 22.08 33.51
CA ALA A 11 20.54 20.78 33.83
C ALA A 11 19.51 20.29 32.78
N CYS A 12 18.69 21.19 32.20
CA CYS A 12 17.80 20.85 31.09
C CYS A 12 18.54 20.58 29.76
N ALA A 13 19.67 21.24 29.50
CA ALA A 13 20.47 20.99 28.29
C ALA A 13 21.27 19.68 28.37
N LEU A 14 21.64 19.22 29.55
CA LEU A 14 22.31 17.93 29.78
C LEU A 14 21.33 16.74 29.81
N ALA A 15 20.04 16.97 30.08
CA ALA A 15 19.03 15.90 30.04
C ALA A 15 18.57 15.51 28.62
N GLN A 16 19.05 16.17 27.57
CA GLN A 16 18.71 15.85 26.17
C GLN A 16 19.79 15.07 25.39
N ALA A 17 20.93 14.76 26.01
CA ALA A 17 21.75 13.67 25.53
C ALA A 17 21.12 12.37 26.08
N VAL A 18 20.06 11.89 25.42
CA VAL A 18 19.60 10.52 25.62
C VAL A 18 20.78 9.63 25.24
N ALA A 19 21.52 9.21 26.23
CA ALA A 19 22.55 8.21 26.08
C ALA A 19 21.83 6.93 25.64
N PHE A 20 21.83 6.64 24.35
CA PHE A 20 21.56 5.29 23.91
C PHE A 20 22.49 4.40 24.70
N ALA A 21 21.92 3.36 25.31
CA ALA A 21 22.69 2.43 26.08
C ALA A 21 23.90 1.96 25.27
N ARG A 22 25.08 2.21 25.76
CA ARG A 22 26.33 1.76 25.13
C ARG A 22 26.58 0.29 25.48
N PRO A 23 27.39 -0.44 24.75
CA PRO A 23 27.72 -1.81 25.10
C PRO A 23 28.17 -1.99 26.56
N GLU A 24 28.86 -1.00 27.14
CA GLU A 24 29.26 -0.98 28.54
C GLU A 24 28.12 -0.82 29.56
N ASP A 25 26.94 -0.38 29.12
CA ASP A 25 25.76 -0.26 29.99
C ASP A 25 25.05 -1.62 30.21
N TYR A 26 25.51 -2.68 29.53
CA TYR A 26 24.98 -4.04 29.65
C TYR A 26 25.88 -4.88 30.57
N ARG A 27 25.33 -5.35 31.66
CA ARG A 27 26.04 -6.20 32.63
C ARG A 27 25.49 -7.61 32.57
N LEU A 28 26.40 -8.57 32.80
CA LEU A 28 26.04 -9.96 32.99
C LEU A 28 25.74 -10.20 34.47
N HIS A 29 24.55 -10.73 34.77
CA HIS A 29 24.12 -11.08 36.14
C HIS A 29 24.51 -12.50 36.55
N TYR A 30 25.60 -13.01 35.98
CA TYR A 30 26.00 -14.38 36.18
C TYR A 30 27.39 -14.43 36.75
N ASP A 31 27.61 -15.40 37.63
CA ASP A 31 28.89 -15.58 38.30
C ASP A 31 30.01 -16.02 37.35
N THR A 32 29.63 -16.65 36.22
CA THR A 32 30.59 -17.06 35.20
C THR A 32 30.12 -16.74 33.77
N PRO A 33 31.08 -16.54 32.83
CA PRO A 33 30.75 -16.37 31.41
C PRO A 33 29.91 -17.51 30.81
N GLU A 34 30.12 -18.74 31.27
CA GLU A 34 29.40 -19.93 30.78
C GLU A 34 27.94 -19.90 31.20
N GLN A 35 27.64 -19.47 32.43
CA GLN A 35 26.25 -19.27 32.90
C GLN A 35 25.55 -18.20 32.07
N ALA A 36 26.23 -17.10 31.78
CA ALA A 36 25.71 -16.05 30.93
C ALA A 36 25.38 -16.56 29.53
N GLN A 37 26.30 -17.27 28.90
CA GLN A 37 26.10 -17.85 27.57
C GLN A 37 24.97 -18.87 27.55
N ALA A 38 24.86 -19.72 28.56
CA ALA A 38 23.78 -20.70 28.69
C ALA A 38 22.41 -20.02 28.84
N HIS A 39 22.35 -18.88 29.53
CA HIS A 39 21.09 -18.09 29.65
C HIS A 39 20.73 -17.39 28.33
N ILE A 40 21.67 -16.70 27.70
CA ILE A 40 21.50 -16.07 26.40
C ILE A 40 21.04 -17.09 25.36
N ALA A 41 21.65 -18.26 25.33
CA ALA A 41 21.27 -19.35 24.42
C ALA A 41 19.85 -19.87 24.66
N ARG A 42 19.32 -19.80 25.88
CA ARG A 42 17.89 -20.13 26.13
C ARG A 42 16.94 -19.07 25.62
N LEU A 43 17.34 -17.81 25.64
CA LEU A 43 16.50 -16.69 25.20
C LEU A 43 16.58 -16.47 23.69
N TRP A 44 17.72 -16.78 23.08
CA TRP A 44 17.92 -16.58 21.65
C TRP A 44 18.91 -17.62 21.09
N HIS A 45 18.41 -18.58 20.35
CA HIS A 45 19.17 -19.70 19.77
C HIS A 45 18.55 -20.15 18.43
N PRO A 46 18.64 -19.32 17.39
CA PRO A 46 18.10 -19.70 16.10
C PRO A 46 18.80 -20.96 15.57
N ALA A 47 18.02 -21.87 14.96
CA ALA A 47 18.60 -23.04 14.31
C ALA A 47 19.41 -22.61 13.07
N GLU A 48 20.55 -23.19 12.82
CA GLU A 48 21.44 -22.84 11.69
C GLU A 48 20.70 -22.92 10.34
N LYS A 49 19.81 -23.90 10.16
CA LYS A 49 18.98 -24.05 8.96
C LYS A 49 18.05 -22.87 8.67
N ASP A 50 17.73 -22.06 9.68
CA ASP A 50 16.84 -20.91 9.59
C ASP A 50 17.63 -19.60 9.40
N ILE A 51 18.98 -19.67 9.44
CA ILE A 51 19.87 -18.54 9.23
C ILE A 51 20.21 -18.40 7.75
N THR A 52 20.07 -17.18 7.24
CA THR A 52 20.51 -16.82 5.89
C THR A 52 21.50 -15.67 5.95
N ARG A 53 22.76 -15.94 5.57
CA ARG A 53 23.80 -14.92 5.42
C ARG A 53 23.50 -14.05 4.21
N LEU A 54 23.67 -12.75 4.36
CA LEU A 54 23.28 -11.81 3.30
C LEU A 54 24.29 -11.74 2.15
N TRP A 55 25.57 -11.81 2.49
CA TRP A 55 26.65 -11.52 1.55
C TRP A 55 27.49 -12.75 1.30
N PRO A 56 27.90 -12.99 0.05
CA PRO A 56 28.93 -14.00 -0.22
C PRO A 56 30.23 -13.67 0.52
N GLU A 57 31.02 -14.67 0.79
CA GLU A 57 32.32 -14.50 1.44
C GLU A 57 33.19 -13.46 0.73
N GLY A 58 33.80 -12.57 1.48
CA GLY A 58 34.65 -11.50 0.98
C GLY A 58 33.88 -10.33 0.27
N LYS A 59 32.55 -10.39 0.12
CA LYS A 59 31.75 -9.39 -0.60
C LYS A 59 30.85 -8.52 0.29
N VAL A 60 31.12 -8.47 1.59
CA VAL A 60 30.36 -7.59 2.51
C VAL A 60 30.71 -6.12 2.22
N PRO A 61 29.79 -5.31 1.66
CA PRO A 61 30.10 -3.92 1.35
C PRO A 61 30.26 -3.10 2.63
N LEU A 62 31.14 -2.09 2.62
CA LEU A 62 31.38 -1.20 3.76
C LEU A 62 31.81 -1.94 5.05
N ARG A 63 32.43 -3.09 4.96
CA ARG A 63 32.94 -3.85 6.11
C ARG A 63 33.95 -3.00 6.90
N ARG A 64 33.79 -2.94 8.23
CA ARG A 64 34.66 -2.14 9.10
C ARG A 64 35.56 -2.97 9.99
N SER A 65 35.16 -4.22 10.31
CA SER A 65 35.84 -5.06 11.26
C SER A 65 35.57 -6.53 10.98
N ASP A 66 36.48 -7.41 11.44
CA ASP A 66 36.31 -8.84 11.47
C ASP A 66 35.99 -9.36 12.88
N ALA A 67 35.73 -8.45 13.82
CA ALA A 67 35.32 -8.82 15.17
C ALA A 67 34.05 -9.70 15.14
N PRO A 68 34.01 -10.77 15.93
CA PRO A 68 32.86 -11.66 15.98
C PRO A 68 31.67 -10.96 16.63
N LEU A 69 30.47 -11.38 16.22
CA LEU A 69 29.22 -10.99 16.85
C LEU A 69 29.28 -11.22 18.36
N LYS A 70 28.88 -10.22 19.13
CA LYS A 70 28.69 -10.33 20.58
C LYS A 70 27.21 -10.33 20.93
N LEU A 71 26.81 -11.25 21.78
CA LEU A 71 25.51 -11.33 22.42
C LEU A 71 25.62 -10.94 23.88
N LEU A 72 24.75 -10.02 24.31
CA LEU A 72 24.72 -9.50 25.68
C LEU A 72 23.29 -9.55 26.19
N GLU A 73 23.07 -9.57 27.51
CA GLU A 73 21.77 -9.39 28.11
C GLU A 73 21.64 -7.97 28.67
N LYS A 74 20.53 -7.32 28.41
CA LYS A 74 20.25 -5.98 28.93
C LYS A 74 19.65 -6.07 30.32
N GLU A 75 20.36 -5.50 31.28
CA GLU A 75 20.05 -5.56 32.72
C GLU A 75 18.67 -4.98 33.10
N LEU A 76 18.31 -3.84 32.50
CA LEU A 76 17.14 -3.06 32.90
C LEU A 76 15.79 -3.61 32.41
N ASN A 77 15.76 -4.53 31.47
CA ASN A 77 14.52 -4.98 30.80
C ASN A 77 14.30 -6.49 30.87
N GLN A 78 14.80 -7.14 31.89
CA GLN A 78 14.56 -8.56 32.19
C GLN A 78 14.38 -9.42 30.92
N SER A 79 15.40 -10.21 30.56
CA SER A 79 15.35 -11.12 29.40
C SER A 79 15.33 -10.43 28.01
N ASN A 80 16.08 -9.36 27.83
CA ASN A 80 16.30 -8.78 26.51
C ASN A 80 17.73 -9.06 26.02
N VAL A 81 17.88 -10.04 25.14
CA VAL A 81 19.15 -10.32 24.47
C VAL A 81 19.40 -9.27 23.40
N VAL A 82 20.59 -8.70 23.41
CA VAL A 82 21.02 -7.72 22.41
C VAL A 82 22.28 -8.20 21.68
N ALA A 83 22.36 -7.86 20.39
CA ALA A 83 23.55 -8.09 19.57
C ALA A 83 24.31 -6.78 19.33
N THR A 84 25.64 -6.86 19.35
CA THR A 84 26.56 -5.81 18.90
C THR A 84 27.74 -6.42 18.12
N ASP A 85 28.60 -5.59 17.56
CA ASP A 85 29.72 -6.03 16.70
C ASP A 85 29.23 -6.88 15.51
N VAL A 86 28.08 -6.55 14.93
CA VAL A 86 27.55 -7.24 13.76
C VAL A 86 28.33 -6.80 12.53
N ASN A 87 29.23 -7.64 12.04
CA ASN A 87 30.05 -7.39 10.85
C ASN A 87 29.68 -8.31 9.68
N ASP A 88 29.10 -9.48 9.96
CA ASP A 88 28.55 -10.44 9.01
C ASP A 88 27.03 -10.53 9.21
N PRO A 89 26.25 -9.65 8.57
CA PRO A 89 24.81 -9.58 8.77
C PRO A 89 24.10 -10.80 8.17
N PHE A 90 22.99 -11.19 8.81
CA PHE A 90 22.15 -12.31 8.41
C PHE A 90 20.71 -12.06 8.85
N PHE A 91 19.77 -12.84 8.34
CA PHE A 91 18.45 -12.91 8.94
C PHE A 91 18.12 -14.32 9.43
N VAL A 92 17.25 -14.39 10.44
CA VAL A 92 16.65 -15.63 10.92
C VAL A 92 15.24 -15.72 10.38
N PHE A 93 14.92 -16.79 9.68
CA PHE A 93 13.63 -16.97 9.02
C PHE A 93 12.65 -17.78 9.87
N TYR A 94 11.52 -17.19 10.18
CA TYR A 94 10.38 -17.78 10.91
C TYR A 94 9.27 -18.08 9.91
N ARG A 95 9.10 -19.34 9.57
CA ARG A 95 8.11 -19.78 8.59
C ARG A 95 6.71 -19.76 9.19
N ALA A 96 5.74 -19.17 8.48
CA ALA A 96 4.33 -19.29 8.83
C ALA A 96 3.87 -20.76 8.74
N PRO A 97 3.00 -21.21 9.67
CA PRO A 97 2.58 -22.61 9.72
C PRO A 97 1.66 -23.05 8.58
N GLU A 98 0.95 -22.09 7.94
CA GLU A 98 0.00 -22.40 6.89
C GLU A 98 0.66 -22.76 5.56
N ALA A 99 -0.03 -23.57 4.77
CA ALA A 99 0.43 -23.98 3.44
C ALA A 99 0.35 -22.87 2.39
N GLY A 100 1.15 -22.98 1.34
CA GLY A 100 1.21 -22.06 0.19
C GLY A 100 2.07 -20.81 0.44
N PRO A 101 2.34 -20.01 -0.61
CA PRO A 101 3.15 -18.81 -0.50
C PRO A 101 2.51 -17.77 0.44
N ARG A 102 3.23 -17.39 1.49
CA ARG A 102 2.75 -16.49 2.54
C ARG A 102 3.38 -15.10 2.41
N PRO A 103 2.71 -14.03 2.87
CA PRO A 103 3.37 -12.74 3.03
C PRO A 103 4.52 -12.89 4.02
N VAL A 104 5.57 -12.08 3.88
CA VAL A 104 6.69 -12.05 4.82
C VAL A 104 6.95 -10.64 5.31
N VAL A 105 7.33 -10.52 6.58
CA VAL A 105 7.71 -9.24 7.18
C VAL A 105 9.17 -9.32 7.64
N VAL A 106 10.01 -8.41 7.15
CA VAL A 106 11.36 -8.24 7.68
C VAL A 106 11.26 -7.44 8.97
N VAL A 107 11.71 -8.03 10.07
CA VAL A 107 11.68 -7.46 11.42
C VAL A 107 13.01 -6.80 11.72
N LEU A 108 12.98 -5.54 12.09
CA LEU A 108 14.15 -4.68 12.30
C LEU A 108 14.20 -4.26 13.78
N PRO A 109 14.97 -4.95 14.62
CA PRO A 109 15.10 -4.58 16.02
C PRO A 109 15.67 -3.18 16.21
N GLY A 110 15.29 -2.49 17.28
CA GLY A 110 15.85 -1.22 17.71
C GLY A 110 17.12 -1.41 18.55
N GLY A 111 17.65 -0.29 19.06
CA GLY A 111 18.84 -0.21 19.88
C GLY A 111 19.78 0.93 19.51
N GLY A 112 19.23 2.02 18.93
CA GLY A 112 19.97 3.25 18.62
C GLY A 112 21.06 3.10 17.57
N TYR A 113 21.06 2.07 16.76
CA TYR A 113 22.17 1.62 15.90
C TYR A 113 23.45 1.24 16.66
N SER A 114 23.40 1.13 17.99
CA SER A 114 24.53 0.67 18.81
C SER A 114 24.44 -0.82 19.08
N VAL A 115 23.22 -1.31 19.32
CA VAL A 115 22.88 -2.71 19.56
C VAL A 115 21.58 -3.07 18.85
N LEU A 116 21.20 -4.35 18.84
CA LEU A 116 19.94 -4.87 18.28
C LEU A 116 19.21 -5.70 19.32
N GLY A 117 17.99 -5.35 19.70
CA GLY A 117 17.15 -6.08 20.65
C GLY A 117 16.53 -7.34 20.05
N LEU A 118 17.22 -8.48 20.12
CA LEU A 118 16.94 -9.67 19.30
C LEU A 118 15.68 -10.43 19.69
N ASN A 119 15.32 -10.51 20.99
CA ASN A 119 14.10 -11.22 21.38
C ASN A 119 12.88 -10.29 21.48
N LYS A 120 12.96 -9.21 22.26
CA LYS A 120 11.81 -8.31 22.49
C LYS A 120 11.27 -7.66 21.20
N GLU A 121 12.17 -7.22 20.31
CA GLU A 121 11.85 -6.54 19.06
C GLU A 121 12.21 -7.38 17.82
N GLY A 122 12.58 -8.64 18.03
CA GLY A 122 12.92 -9.64 17.01
C GLY A 122 12.03 -10.87 17.10
N THR A 123 12.43 -11.87 17.89
CA THR A 123 11.74 -13.18 17.99
C THR A 123 10.28 -13.07 18.42
N GLU A 124 9.98 -12.29 19.48
CA GLU A 124 8.61 -12.12 19.96
C GLU A 124 7.69 -11.50 18.90
N ILE A 125 8.24 -10.65 18.05
CA ILE A 125 7.51 -10.06 16.92
C ILE A 125 7.33 -11.06 15.79
N ALA A 126 8.37 -11.85 15.47
CA ALA A 126 8.30 -12.89 14.44
C ALA A 126 7.27 -13.97 14.79
N GLU A 127 7.25 -14.42 16.02
CA GLU A 127 6.26 -15.39 16.54
C GLU A 127 4.83 -14.82 16.47
N TRP A 128 4.64 -13.56 16.85
CA TRP A 128 3.36 -12.88 16.71
C TRP A 128 2.91 -12.83 15.24
N LEU A 129 3.79 -12.45 14.31
CA LEU A 129 3.49 -12.42 12.88
C LEU A 129 3.09 -13.81 12.35
N ASN A 130 3.74 -14.87 12.85
CA ASN A 130 3.35 -16.25 12.51
C ASN A 130 1.92 -16.56 12.95
N THR A 131 1.47 -16.08 14.12
CA THR A 131 0.06 -16.26 14.55
C THR A 131 -0.95 -15.56 13.64
N LEU A 132 -0.51 -14.56 12.87
CA LEU A 132 -1.31 -13.83 11.88
C LEU A 132 -1.21 -14.42 10.46
N GLY A 133 -0.46 -15.52 10.28
CA GLY A 133 -0.24 -16.18 9.00
C GLY A 133 0.81 -15.50 8.11
N PHE A 134 1.69 -14.68 8.68
CA PHE A 134 2.85 -14.09 8.01
C PHE A 134 4.11 -14.88 8.36
N SER A 135 4.97 -15.16 7.38
CA SER A 135 6.36 -15.49 7.67
C SER A 135 7.09 -14.24 8.15
N ALA A 136 8.19 -14.42 8.88
CA ALA A 136 9.01 -13.29 9.33
C ALA A 136 10.49 -13.57 9.09
N ALA A 137 11.27 -12.50 8.84
CA ALA A 137 12.71 -12.54 8.73
C ALA A 137 13.32 -11.52 9.72
N VAL A 138 13.81 -11.98 10.85
CA VAL A 138 14.48 -11.12 11.84
C VAL A 138 15.85 -10.77 11.32
N LEU A 139 16.07 -9.52 10.94
CA LEU A 139 17.34 -9.05 10.37
C LEU A 139 18.29 -8.61 11.46
N VAL A 140 19.41 -9.31 11.55
CA VAL A 140 20.57 -8.94 12.37
C VAL A 140 21.47 -8.07 11.50
N TYR A 141 21.12 -6.78 11.39
CA TYR A 141 21.82 -5.82 10.55
C TYR A 141 23.06 -5.25 11.22
N ARG A 142 23.94 -4.66 10.45
CA ARG A 142 25.23 -4.16 10.94
C ARG A 142 25.10 -3.02 11.95
N ALA A 143 25.74 -3.20 13.10
CA ALA A 143 25.91 -2.28 14.23
C ALA A 143 27.28 -2.55 14.90
N PRO A 144 27.87 -1.59 15.65
CA PRO A 144 27.39 -0.25 15.95
C PRO A 144 27.65 0.78 14.82
N ASP A 145 26.89 1.87 14.86
CA ASP A 145 27.08 3.10 14.08
C ASP A 145 27.29 2.93 12.56
N GLN A 146 26.53 1.99 11.96
CA GLN A 146 26.65 1.62 10.55
C GLN A 146 25.37 1.83 9.74
N ARG A 147 24.69 2.99 9.88
CA ARG A 147 23.37 3.26 9.22
C ARG A 147 23.35 2.95 7.72
N LYS A 148 24.39 3.39 6.98
CA LYS A 148 24.45 3.13 5.53
C LYS A 148 24.61 1.64 5.24
N ALA A 149 25.42 0.93 6.02
CA ALA A 149 25.60 -0.51 5.89
C ALA A 149 24.33 -1.27 6.27
N ALA A 150 23.62 -0.86 7.32
CA ALA A 150 22.32 -1.41 7.70
C ALA A 150 21.27 -1.26 6.58
N LEU A 151 21.25 -0.13 5.85
CA LEU A 151 20.40 0.06 4.68
C LEU A 151 20.76 -0.92 3.56
N CYS A 152 22.06 -1.14 3.28
CA CYS A 152 22.51 -2.16 2.34
C CYS A 152 21.97 -3.55 2.73
N ASP A 153 22.07 -3.90 4.03
CA ASP A 153 21.63 -5.19 4.56
C ASP A 153 20.12 -5.39 4.41
N LEU A 154 19.31 -4.37 4.68
CA LEU A 154 17.87 -4.44 4.51
C LEU A 154 17.46 -4.53 3.04
N GLN A 155 18.02 -3.69 2.17
CA GLN A 155 17.76 -3.76 0.72
C GLN A 155 18.15 -5.14 0.16
N ARG A 156 19.25 -5.70 0.63
CA ARG A 156 19.71 -7.04 0.25
C ARG A 156 18.75 -8.13 0.74
N THR A 157 18.29 -8.05 2.00
CA THR A 157 17.33 -8.99 2.58
C THR A 157 16.04 -9.04 1.78
N ILE A 158 15.46 -7.89 1.43
CA ILE A 158 14.24 -7.80 0.61
C ILE A 158 14.50 -8.39 -0.79
N GLY A 159 15.64 -8.09 -1.39
CA GLY A 159 16.05 -8.65 -2.69
C GLY A 159 16.15 -10.18 -2.67
N ILE A 160 16.80 -10.76 -1.67
CA ILE A 160 16.93 -12.21 -1.49
C ILE A 160 15.55 -12.87 -1.31
N LEU A 161 14.71 -12.35 -0.41
CA LEU A 161 13.37 -12.88 -0.16
C LEU A 161 12.50 -12.84 -1.41
N ARG A 162 12.61 -11.78 -2.22
CA ARG A 162 11.86 -11.63 -3.46
C ARG A 162 12.38 -12.51 -4.60
N ALA A 163 13.68 -12.55 -4.81
CA ALA A 163 14.29 -13.35 -5.86
C ALA A 163 14.20 -14.86 -5.59
N ARG A 164 14.25 -15.25 -4.32
CA ARG A 164 14.21 -16.65 -3.87
C ARG A 164 12.89 -16.98 -3.16
N ALA A 165 11.79 -16.37 -3.58
CA ALA A 165 10.48 -16.50 -2.93
C ALA A 165 10.02 -17.95 -2.79
N ALA A 166 10.31 -18.80 -3.79
CA ALA A 166 9.97 -20.23 -3.76
C ALA A 166 10.71 -20.99 -2.64
N ASP A 167 11.99 -20.68 -2.40
CA ASP A 167 12.81 -21.34 -1.36
C ASP A 167 12.24 -21.09 0.04
N TYR A 168 11.70 -19.90 0.26
CA TYR A 168 11.13 -19.48 1.53
C TYR A 168 9.62 -19.73 1.63
N ASN A 169 8.97 -20.18 0.53
CA ASN A 169 7.51 -20.29 0.42
C ASN A 169 6.81 -18.96 0.76
N VAL A 170 7.32 -17.86 0.18
CA VAL A 170 6.76 -16.51 0.36
C VAL A 170 6.18 -15.96 -0.94
N ASP A 171 5.25 -15.03 -0.81
CA ASP A 171 4.72 -14.28 -1.95
C ASP A 171 5.64 -13.09 -2.24
N PRO A 172 6.30 -13.03 -3.41
CA PRO A 172 7.23 -11.96 -3.75
C PRO A 172 6.57 -10.57 -3.88
N GLY A 173 5.25 -10.50 -4.01
CA GLY A 173 4.47 -9.26 -4.05
C GLY A 173 3.98 -8.80 -2.68
N ARG A 174 4.35 -9.49 -1.57
CA ARG A 174 3.89 -9.17 -0.21
C ARG A 174 5.02 -9.27 0.81
N ILE A 175 6.05 -8.46 0.60
CA ILE A 175 7.22 -8.35 1.49
C ILE A 175 7.16 -7.02 2.21
N GLY A 176 6.78 -7.03 3.49
CA GLY A 176 6.73 -5.85 4.34
C GLY A 176 7.96 -5.69 5.23
N VAL A 177 8.04 -4.54 5.89
CA VAL A 177 9.03 -4.28 6.93
C VAL A 177 8.34 -3.78 8.20
N ILE A 178 8.77 -4.25 9.36
CA ILE A 178 8.43 -3.68 10.66
C ILE A 178 9.71 -3.30 11.38
N GLY A 179 9.79 -2.09 11.87
CA GLY A 179 10.98 -1.62 12.56
C GLY A 179 10.64 -0.92 13.86
N PHE A 180 11.55 -1.02 14.82
CA PHE A 180 11.41 -0.49 16.18
C PHE A 180 12.49 0.55 16.45
N SER A 181 12.16 1.76 16.90
CA SER A 181 13.14 2.80 17.22
C SER A 181 14.12 3.09 16.06
N ALA A 182 15.40 2.77 16.21
CA ALA A 182 16.40 2.83 15.13
C ALA A 182 16.05 1.88 13.97
N GLY A 183 15.45 0.72 14.24
CA GLY A 183 14.92 -0.18 13.21
C GLY A 183 13.75 0.45 12.43
N ALA A 184 12.93 1.30 13.08
CA ALA A 184 11.88 2.07 12.40
C ALA A 184 12.47 3.16 11.49
N ASN A 185 13.55 3.82 11.92
CA ASN A 185 14.34 4.71 11.08
C ASN A 185 14.87 3.99 9.83
N LEU A 186 15.40 2.77 10.01
CA LEU A 186 15.88 1.93 8.91
C LEU A 186 14.75 1.50 7.97
N ALA A 187 13.56 1.16 8.51
CA ALA A 187 12.37 0.84 7.71
C ALA A 187 11.96 2.00 6.81
N VAL A 188 11.91 3.23 7.37
CA VAL A 188 11.62 4.46 6.61
C VAL A 188 12.69 4.71 5.55
N ALA A 189 13.98 4.57 5.90
CA ALA A 189 15.08 4.73 4.94
C ALA A 189 14.93 3.78 3.74
N ALA A 190 14.62 2.50 3.96
CA ALA A 190 14.41 1.54 2.87
C ALA A 190 13.13 1.84 2.06
N ALA A 191 12.05 2.26 2.74
CA ALA A 191 10.78 2.59 2.09
C ALA A 191 10.87 3.83 1.17
N THR A 192 11.79 4.75 1.44
CA THR A 192 11.94 5.99 0.68
C THR A 192 13.13 5.97 -0.30
N ASN A 193 14.08 5.03 -0.16
CA ASN A 193 15.29 4.95 -0.99
C ASN A 193 15.42 3.63 -1.78
N TRP A 194 14.32 3.00 -2.13
CA TRP A 194 14.31 1.69 -2.78
C TRP A 194 14.68 1.70 -4.27
N ARG A 195 14.59 2.86 -4.95
CA ARG A 195 14.86 2.97 -6.39
C ARG A 195 16.32 2.75 -6.75
N THR A 196 17.23 3.06 -5.81
CA THR A 196 18.66 2.88 -5.98
C THR A 196 19.20 2.06 -4.81
N ARG A 197 19.92 0.99 -5.11
CA ARG A 197 20.60 0.23 -4.06
C ARG A 197 21.76 1.04 -3.47
N ALA A 198 21.94 0.96 -2.17
CA ALA A 198 23.03 1.63 -1.44
C ALA A 198 24.39 0.91 -1.61
N TYR A 199 24.44 -0.12 -2.44
CA TYR A 199 25.62 -0.96 -2.73
C TYR A 199 25.62 -1.42 -4.18
N GLU A 200 26.79 -1.84 -4.67
CA GLU A 200 26.96 -2.39 -6.01
C GLU A 200 26.32 -3.78 -6.13
N ARG A 201 25.84 -4.12 -7.33
CA ARG A 201 25.24 -5.43 -7.62
C ARG A 201 26.22 -6.57 -7.30
N VAL A 202 25.77 -7.55 -6.54
CA VAL A 202 26.57 -8.71 -6.10
C VAL A 202 26.20 -9.98 -6.88
N ASP A 203 24.89 -10.26 -7.03
CA ASP A 203 24.38 -11.45 -7.73
C ASP A 203 22.95 -11.23 -8.24
N ALA A 204 22.30 -12.30 -8.74
CA ALA A 204 20.95 -12.25 -9.31
C ALA A 204 19.85 -11.81 -8.33
N ALA A 205 20.05 -11.92 -7.01
CA ALA A 205 19.07 -11.44 -6.05
C ALA A 205 18.94 -9.90 -6.06
N ASP A 206 19.96 -9.21 -6.59
CA ASP A 206 19.96 -7.76 -6.70
C ASP A 206 19.22 -7.24 -7.94
N ASP A 207 18.83 -8.12 -8.85
CA ASP A 207 17.99 -7.77 -10.00
C ASP A 207 16.51 -7.64 -9.59
N ALA A 208 16.11 -8.25 -8.46
CA ALA A 208 14.79 -8.09 -7.89
C ALA A 208 14.63 -6.74 -7.16
N SER A 209 13.43 -6.17 -7.17
CA SER A 209 13.16 -4.92 -6.45
C SER A 209 13.42 -5.05 -4.96
N CYS A 210 14.09 -4.06 -4.36
CA CYS A 210 14.25 -3.96 -2.91
C CYS A 210 13.21 -3.05 -2.24
N ARG A 211 12.13 -2.68 -2.95
CA ARG A 211 11.01 -1.92 -2.39
C ARG A 211 10.20 -2.82 -1.45
N PRO A 212 9.98 -2.44 -0.20
CA PRO A 212 8.99 -3.12 0.63
C PRO A 212 7.56 -2.83 0.10
N ASP A 213 6.65 -3.78 0.24
CA ASP A 213 5.27 -3.61 -0.25
C ASP A 213 4.39 -2.90 0.78
N PHE A 214 4.80 -2.91 2.05
CA PHE A 214 4.22 -2.13 3.15
C PHE A 214 5.25 -1.93 4.27
N GLN A 215 5.00 -0.96 5.17
CA GLN A 215 5.92 -0.63 6.25
C GLN A 215 5.20 -0.35 7.56
N MET A 216 5.86 -0.68 8.67
CA MET A 216 5.36 -0.47 10.02
C MET A 216 6.45 0.14 10.92
N PRO A 217 6.67 1.45 10.87
CA PRO A 217 7.56 2.14 11.81
C PRO A 217 6.91 2.26 13.20
N ILE A 218 7.47 1.59 14.21
CA ILE A 218 7.00 1.62 15.59
C ILE A 218 7.97 2.46 16.43
N TYR A 219 7.43 3.47 17.11
CA TYR A 219 8.19 4.52 17.83
C TYR A 219 9.44 4.98 17.07
N PRO A 220 9.24 5.54 15.84
CA PRO A 220 10.37 5.88 14.98
C PRO A 220 11.28 6.94 15.60
N TRP A 221 12.58 6.73 15.42
CA TRP A 221 13.60 7.64 15.94
C TRP A 221 14.29 8.41 14.81
N ASP A 222 14.64 9.68 15.06
CA ASP A 222 15.57 10.52 14.28
C ASP A 222 15.21 10.71 12.78
N LEU A 223 13.91 10.91 12.48
CA LEU A 223 13.47 11.20 11.10
C LEU A 223 13.45 12.71 10.78
N LEU A 224 13.46 13.58 11.79
CA LEU A 224 13.37 15.03 11.59
C LEU A 224 14.72 15.64 11.25
N ALA A 225 14.71 16.63 10.37
CA ALA A 225 15.85 17.49 10.16
C ALA A 225 16.26 18.14 11.50
N ARG A 226 17.55 18.13 11.81
CA ARG A 226 18.06 18.80 13.00
C ARG A 226 17.82 20.29 12.81
N ASN A 227 16.90 20.84 13.59
CA ASN A 227 16.78 22.29 13.69
C ASN A 227 18.05 22.82 14.34
N ASP A 228 18.58 23.90 13.83
CA ASP A 228 19.61 24.67 14.52
C ASP A 228 19.11 24.97 15.96
N PRO A 229 19.86 24.58 17.01
CA PRO A 229 19.46 24.84 18.40
C PRO A 229 19.24 26.35 18.69
N SER A 230 19.77 27.22 17.85
CA SER A 230 19.59 28.67 17.93
C SER A 230 18.25 29.16 17.36
N THR A 231 17.52 28.31 16.64
CA THR A 231 16.21 28.66 16.06
C THR A 231 15.09 28.31 17.03
N PRO A 232 14.30 29.26 17.54
CA PRO A 232 13.12 28.99 18.35
C PRO A 232 12.16 28.06 17.58
N TRP A 233 11.51 27.14 18.30
CA TRP A 233 10.49 26.26 17.74
C TRP A 233 9.43 27.08 16.98
N LYS A 234 9.30 26.87 15.69
CA LYS A 234 8.39 27.64 14.81
C LYS A 234 7.10 26.90 14.49
N GLY A 235 6.64 26.02 15.38
CA GLY A 235 5.41 25.24 15.18
C GLY A 235 5.51 24.26 14.00
N TRP A 236 4.39 24.02 13.32
CA TRP A 236 4.30 23.07 12.20
C TRP A 236 5.32 23.31 11.06
N ARG A 237 5.77 24.55 10.88
CA ARG A 237 6.78 24.88 9.85
C ARG A 237 8.18 24.33 10.15
N GLY A 238 8.43 23.90 11.39
CA GLY A 238 9.71 23.31 11.81
C GLY A 238 9.74 21.78 11.77
N MET A 239 8.63 21.10 11.47
CA MET A 239 8.55 19.64 11.38
C MET A 239 8.83 19.17 9.95
N THR A 240 10.10 19.22 9.56
CA THR A 240 10.54 18.77 8.24
C THR A 240 11.29 17.46 8.40
N LEU A 241 10.97 16.48 7.57
CA LEU A 241 11.77 15.26 7.46
C LEU A 241 13.17 15.60 6.94
N ARG A 242 14.15 14.80 7.34
CA ARG A 242 15.49 14.88 6.75
C ARG A 242 15.41 14.63 5.26
N ALA A 243 16.26 15.30 4.48
CA ALA A 243 16.32 15.14 3.03
C ALA A 243 16.66 13.70 2.58
N GLU A 244 17.23 12.90 3.48
CA GLU A 244 17.53 11.48 3.25
C GLU A 244 16.30 10.57 3.23
N TYR A 245 15.10 11.09 3.55
CA TYR A 245 13.82 10.35 3.49
C TYR A 245 12.87 10.99 2.46
N PRO A 246 13.15 10.87 1.15
CA PRO A 246 12.30 11.43 0.10
C PRO A 246 11.00 10.63 -0.04
N VAL A 247 9.90 11.19 0.49
CA VAL A 247 8.56 10.59 0.38
C VAL A 247 7.92 11.01 -0.94
N ASP A 248 7.38 10.05 -1.70
CA ASP A 248 6.64 10.26 -2.94
C ASP A 248 5.43 9.31 -3.06
N ALA A 249 4.70 9.38 -4.17
CA ALA A 249 3.49 8.59 -4.40
C ALA A 249 3.74 7.06 -4.48
N GLU A 250 4.98 6.63 -4.69
CA GLU A 250 5.35 5.21 -4.73
C GLU A 250 5.95 4.71 -3.41
N THR A 251 6.06 5.57 -2.40
CA THR A 251 6.42 5.15 -1.04
C THR A 251 5.35 4.16 -0.53
N PRO A 252 5.75 3.02 0.09
CA PRO A 252 4.79 2.00 0.53
C PRO A 252 3.81 2.50 1.59
N PRO A 253 2.57 1.95 1.64
CA PRO A 253 1.61 2.25 2.69
C PRO A 253 2.18 1.94 4.08
N ALA A 254 1.78 2.75 5.08
CA ALA A 254 2.37 2.71 6.41
C ALA A 254 1.35 2.54 7.54
N PHE A 255 1.72 1.74 8.56
CA PHE A 255 1.14 1.77 9.90
C PHE A 255 2.20 2.30 10.87
N ILE A 256 1.92 3.38 11.59
CA ILE A 256 2.87 4.04 12.49
C ILE A 256 2.26 4.04 13.90
N ALA A 257 3.04 3.67 14.92
CA ALA A 257 2.59 3.68 16.31
C ALA A 257 3.62 4.32 17.23
N GLN A 258 3.19 5.24 18.12
CA GLN A 258 4.07 5.88 19.09
C GLN A 258 3.27 6.35 20.31
N ALA A 259 3.91 6.46 21.49
CA ALA A 259 3.34 7.05 22.68
C ALA A 259 3.64 8.55 22.78
N GLN A 260 2.76 9.35 23.39
CA GLN A 260 2.96 10.78 23.62
C GLN A 260 4.11 11.07 24.59
N ASP A 261 4.30 10.19 25.57
CA ASP A 261 5.36 10.27 26.57
C ASP A 261 6.70 9.63 26.10
N ASP A 262 6.81 9.32 24.81
CA ASP A 262 8.05 8.83 24.22
C ASP A 262 9.10 9.95 24.11
N PHE A 263 10.31 9.71 24.62
CA PHE A 263 11.41 10.67 24.52
C PHE A 263 11.88 10.90 23.07
N CYS A 264 11.56 9.99 22.14
CA CYS A 264 11.88 10.13 20.70
C CYS A 264 10.97 11.11 19.96
N ARG A 265 10.10 11.83 20.69
CA ARG A 265 9.24 12.90 20.20
C ARG A 265 8.23 12.47 19.13
N ILE A 266 6.96 12.61 19.44
CA ILE A 266 5.85 12.23 18.53
C ILE A 266 5.84 13.00 17.22
N GLU A 267 6.48 14.17 17.16
CA GLU A 267 6.62 14.97 15.96
C GLU A 267 7.27 14.18 14.81
N THR A 268 8.09 13.19 15.13
CA THR A 268 8.66 12.25 14.15
C THR A 268 7.56 11.47 13.42
N THR A 269 6.62 10.89 14.16
CA THR A 269 5.46 10.18 13.62
C THR A 269 4.53 11.12 12.85
N VAL A 270 4.21 12.29 13.43
CA VAL A 270 3.30 13.27 12.81
C VAL A 270 3.86 13.79 11.48
N ALA A 271 5.15 14.13 11.43
CA ALA A 271 5.78 14.64 10.21
C ALA A 271 5.82 13.56 9.10
N TYR A 272 6.09 12.32 9.48
CA TYR A 272 6.13 11.23 8.49
C TYR A 272 4.72 10.88 7.96
N ASP A 273 3.72 10.77 8.83
CA ASP A 273 2.32 10.58 8.43
C ASP A 273 1.84 11.71 7.49
N TYR A 274 2.16 12.96 7.84
CA TYR A 274 1.81 14.11 7.03
C TYR A 274 2.48 14.06 5.64
N ALA A 275 3.77 13.71 5.57
CA ALA A 275 4.47 13.58 4.30
C ALA A 275 3.87 12.48 3.40
N LEU A 276 3.54 11.31 3.98
CA LEU A 276 2.88 10.21 3.28
C LEU A 276 1.52 10.65 2.71
N ARG A 277 0.67 11.28 3.53
CA ARG A 277 -0.64 11.78 3.09
C ARG A 277 -0.52 12.84 2.00
N ARG A 278 0.44 13.75 2.10
CA ARG A 278 0.74 14.74 1.06
C ARG A 278 1.15 14.12 -0.26
N ALA A 279 1.82 12.98 -0.22
CA ALA A 279 2.22 12.21 -1.40
C ALA A 279 1.10 11.27 -1.92
N GLY A 280 -0.10 11.28 -1.31
CA GLY A 280 -1.21 10.40 -1.68
C GLY A 280 -1.04 8.95 -1.21
N VAL A 281 -0.09 8.69 -0.30
CA VAL A 281 0.17 7.36 0.24
C VAL A 281 -0.75 7.07 1.42
N SER A 282 -1.35 5.87 1.44
CA SER A 282 -2.16 5.41 2.57
C SER A 282 -1.33 5.30 3.84
N SER A 283 -1.72 6.02 4.89
CA SER A 283 -1.05 5.99 6.18
C SER A 283 -2.05 5.91 7.32
N THR A 284 -1.74 5.08 8.32
CA THR A 284 -2.46 4.95 9.58
C THR A 284 -1.51 5.24 10.73
N ALA A 285 -1.61 6.42 11.33
CA ALA A 285 -0.82 6.79 12.49
C ALA A 285 -1.65 6.64 13.78
N LYS A 286 -1.09 5.94 14.77
CA LYS A 286 -1.66 5.70 16.09
C LYS A 286 -0.76 6.33 17.14
N ILE A 287 -1.32 7.30 17.87
CA ILE A 287 -0.62 7.99 18.95
C ILE A 287 -1.36 7.67 20.26
N TYR A 288 -0.64 7.03 21.18
CA TYR A 288 -1.18 6.57 22.46
C TYR A 288 -0.82 7.55 23.57
N PRO A 289 -1.70 7.79 24.57
CA PRO A 289 -1.44 8.74 25.64
C PRO A 289 -0.18 8.45 26.46
N ASN A 290 0.14 7.17 26.66
CA ASN A 290 1.31 6.72 27.41
C ASN A 290 1.81 5.37 26.94
N GLY A 291 3.05 5.02 27.32
CA GLY A 291 3.74 3.79 26.95
C GLY A 291 5.25 3.95 26.91
N GLY A 292 5.73 5.20 26.85
CA GLY A 292 7.16 5.49 26.75
C GLY A 292 7.77 5.01 25.44
N HIS A 293 9.04 4.58 25.49
CA HIS A 293 9.82 4.10 24.38
C HIS A 293 10.23 2.64 24.56
N GLY A 294 10.35 1.90 23.47
CA GLY A 294 10.90 0.54 23.51
C GLY A 294 9.97 -0.49 24.14
N TYR A 295 8.66 -0.31 24.06
CA TYR A 295 7.69 -1.23 24.65
C TYR A 295 7.62 -2.60 23.94
N GLY A 296 8.09 -2.71 22.68
CA GLY A 296 7.95 -3.94 21.91
C GLY A 296 6.50 -4.38 21.82
N ARG A 297 6.23 -5.68 22.10
CA ARG A 297 4.87 -6.23 22.20
C ARG A 297 4.51 -6.68 23.61
N ARG A 298 5.36 -6.39 24.60
CA ARG A 298 5.15 -6.77 25.98
C ARG A 298 4.06 -5.88 26.60
N ARG A 299 3.12 -6.48 27.33
CA ARG A 299 2.08 -5.74 28.06
C ARG A 299 2.69 -5.07 29.28
N LEU A 300 2.46 -3.77 29.41
CA LEU A 300 3.04 -2.92 30.46
C LEU A 300 1.98 -2.18 31.27
N ASP A 301 0.69 -2.53 31.09
CA ASP A 301 -0.45 -1.83 31.67
C ASP A 301 -0.52 -0.36 31.22
N LYS A 302 -0.26 -0.15 29.92
CA LYS A 302 -0.21 1.15 29.26
C LYS A 302 -1.13 1.21 28.06
N ALA A 303 -1.44 2.42 27.62
CA ALA A 303 -2.27 2.63 26.43
C ALA A 303 -1.69 2.00 25.17
N THR A 304 -0.38 1.84 25.10
CA THR A 304 0.31 1.15 24.00
C THR A 304 0.05 -0.35 23.94
N ASP A 305 -0.52 -0.98 24.96
CA ASP A 305 -0.69 -2.45 24.95
C ASP A 305 -1.62 -2.97 23.85
N ILE A 306 -2.44 -2.08 23.26
CA ILE A 306 -3.36 -2.43 22.17
C ILE A 306 -2.76 -2.23 20.77
N TRP A 307 -1.54 -1.67 20.64
CA TRP A 307 -0.98 -1.34 19.33
C TRP A 307 -0.89 -2.55 18.41
N SER A 308 -0.52 -3.70 18.96
CA SER A 308 -0.35 -4.92 18.16
C SER A 308 -1.67 -5.50 17.66
N ASP A 309 -2.78 -5.29 18.37
CA ASP A 309 -4.12 -5.70 17.93
C ASP A 309 -4.60 -4.79 16.78
N GLU A 310 -4.38 -3.49 16.88
CA GLU A 310 -4.67 -2.54 15.81
C GLU A 310 -3.78 -2.77 14.58
N ALA A 311 -2.51 -3.10 14.80
CA ALA A 311 -1.57 -3.48 13.75
C ALA A 311 -1.98 -4.79 13.07
N ALA A 312 -2.46 -5.79 13.82
CA ALA A 312 -2.99 -7.04 13.27
C ALA A 312 -4.21 -6.79 12.36
N ALA A 313 -5.13 -5.91 12.80
CA ALA A 313 -6.26 -5.51 11.97
C ALA A 313 -5.81 -4.80 10.67
N TRP A 314 -4.76 -3.97 10.76
CA TRP A 314 -4.18 -3.33 9.60
C TRP A 314 -3.45 -4.32 8.68
N LEU A 315 -2.71 -5.29 9.22
CA LEU A 315 -1.99 -6.34 8.47
C LEU A 315 -2.94 -7.31 7.76
N ALA A 316 -4.16 -7.50 8.24
CA ALA A 316 -5.14 -8.42 7.63
C ALA A 316 -5.35 -8.15 6.13
N ARG A 317 -5.18 -6.90 5.68
CA ARG A 317 -5.25 -6.51 4.26
C ARG A 317 -4.16 -7.17 3.38
N PHE A 318 -3.03 -7.55 3.98
CA PHE A 318 -1.90 -8.17 3.28
C PHE A 318 -1.85 -9.70 3.47
N ALA A 319 -2.71 -10.27 4.33
CA ALA A 319 -2.72 -11.72 4.62
C ALA A 319 -3.16 -12.58 3.43
N ARG A 320 -3.92 -12.01 2.50
CA ARG A 320 -4.37 -12.67 1.26
C ARG A 320 -3.67 -12.04 0.05
N PRO A 321 -3.49 -12.81 -1.07
CA PRO A 321 -3.00 -12.23 -2.32
C PRO A 321 -3.87 -11.04 -2.73
N SER A 322 -3.23 -9.93 -3.08
CA SER A 322 -3.97 -8.77 -3.58
C SER A 322 -4.59 -9.10 -4.94
N LYS A 323 -5.84 -8.71 -5.15
CA LYS A 323 -6.49 -8.83 -6.45
C LYS A 323 -5.81 -7.91 -7.47
N LYS A 324 -5.71 -8.39 -8.70
CA LYS A 324 -5.31 -7.57 -9.84
C LYS A 324 -6.56 -6.95 -10.42
N VAL A 325 -6.80 -5.68 -10.13
CA VAL A 325 -8.02 -4.97 -10.50
C VAL A 325 -7.70 -3.90 -11.53
N LEU A 326 -8.31 -4.02 -12.71
CA LEU A 326 -8.15 -3.10 -13.84
C LEU A 326 -9.37 -2.19 -13.96
N PHE A 327 -9.12 -0.89 -14.08
CA PHE A 327 -10.12 0.15 -14.25
C PHE A 327 -9.99 0.79 -15.63
N LEU A 328 -11.03 0.67 -16.44
CA LEU A 328 -11.15 1.25 -17.78
C LEU A 328 -12.30 2.24 -17.77
N GLY A 329 -12.21 3.32 -18.51
CA GLY A 329 -13.27 4.31 -18.55
C GLY A 329 -12.85 5.67 -19.08
N ASP A 330 -13.61 6.68 -18.68
CA ASP A 330 -13.48 8.08 -19.10
C ASP A 330 -12.77 8.96 -18.05
N SER A 331 -13.08 10.28 -18.04
CA SER A 331 -12.51 11.27 -17.13
C SER A 331 -12.73 10.96 -15.64
N ILE A 332 -13.83 10.28 -15.29
CA ILE A 332 -14.12 9.91 -13.89
C ILE A 332 -13.18 8.81 -13.41
N THR A 333 -12.61 8.04 -14.34
CA THR A 333 -11.63 6.96 -14.07
C THR A 333 -10.18 7.41 -14.30
N ASP A 334 -9.94 8.48 -15.07
CA ASP A 334 -8.60 8.94 -15.44
C ASP A 334 -7.70 9.21 -14.22
N LYS A 335 -6.42 8.88 -14.33
CA LYS A 335 -5.37 9.20 -13.34
C LYS A 335 -5.14 10.69 -13.15
N CYS A 336 -5.52 11.53 -14.11
CA CYS A 336 -5.36 12.98 -14.07
C CYS A 336 -6.22 13.67 -13.00
N HIS A 337 -7.11 12.94 -12.31
CA HIS A 337 -7.89 13.43 -11.18
C HIS A 337 -8.67 14.70 -11.46
N VAL A 338 -9.50 14.71 -12.49
CA VAL A 338 -10.35 15.87 -12.76
C VAL A 338 -11.30 16.09 -11.56
N GLY A 339 -11.13 17.23 -10.92
CA GLY A 339 -12.02 17.64 -9.82
C GLY A 339 -11.77 17.02 -8.45
N CYS A 340 -10.79 16.15 -8.29
CA CYS A 340 -10.53 15.46 -7.03
C CYS A 340 -9.03 15.30 -6.76
N THR A 341 -8.68 14.98 -5.51
CA THR A 341 -7.32 14.58 -5.10
C THR A 341 -7.19 13.06 -4.96
N ARG A 342 -8.30 12.32 -5.00
CA ARG A 342 -8.36 10.87 -4.91
C ARG A 342 -9.62 10.34 -5.59
N ASN A 343 -9.45 9.39 -6.50
CA ASN A 343 -10.55 8.77 -7.24
C ASN A 343 -11.13 7.55 -6.50
N TYR A 344 -12.33 7.10 -6.92
CA TYR A 344 -13.03 5.93 -6.37
C TYR A 344 -12.18 4.66 -6.38
N TRP A 345 -11.39 4.42 -7.41
CA TRP A 345 -10.50 3.26 -7.50
C TRP A 345 -9.37 3.31 -6.46
N GLY A 346 -8.91 4.49 -6.05
CA GLY A 346 -7.94 4.66 -4.97
C GLY A 346 -8.54 4.31 -3.60
N PHE A 347 -9.79 4.73 -3.33
CA PHE A 347 -10.50 4.34 -2.10
C PHE A 347 -10.77 2.82 -2.05
N LEU A 348 -11.11 2.20 -3.18
CA LEU A 348 -11.28 0.75 -3.27
C LEU A 348 -9.95 0.01 -3.06
N GLY A 349 -8.86 0.50 -3.65
CA GLY A 349 -7.52 -0.04 -3.45
C GLY A 349 -7.12 -0.09 -1.99
N ASP A 350 -7.36 1.00 -1.24
CA ASP A 350 -7.09 1.04 0.20
C ASP A 350 -7.97 0.08 1.00
N ARG A 351 -9.28 0.08 0.70
CA ARG A 351 -10.24 -0.75 1.43
C ARG A 351 -9.99 -2.25 1.26
N PHE A 352 -9.57 -2.69 0.08
CA PHE A 352 -9.40 -4.09 -0.29
C PHE A 352 -7.94 -4.50 -0.51
N ALA A 353 -7.00 -3.62 -0.22
CA ALA A 353 -5.55 -3.85 -0.29
C ALA A 353 -5.05 -4.34 -1.65
N PHE A 354 -5.40 -3.62 -2.70
CA PHE A 354 -4.82 -3.84 -4.02
C PHE A 354 -4.28 -2.53 -4.63
N ASN A 355 -3.29 -2.65 -5.49
CA ASN A 355 -2.82 -1.53 -6.31
C ASN A 355 -3.64 -1.50 -7.61
N PRO A 356 -4.45 -0.45 -7.88
CA PRO A 356 -5.29 -0.39 -9.06
C PRO A 356 -4.46 -0.19 -10.33
N TYR A 357 -4.77 -0.97 -11.38
CA TYR A 357 -4.34 -0.69 -12.75
C TYR A 357 -5.37 0.25 -13.38
N VAL A 358 -4.99 1.49 -13.65
CA VAL A 358 -5.94 2.51 -14.13
C VAL A 358 -5.55 2.95 -15.54
N TYR A 359 -6.48 2.81 -16.49
CA TYR A 359 -6.29 3.08 -17.91
C TYR A 359 -7.37 3.98 -18.50
N GLY A 360 -8.29 4.47 -17.69
CA GLY A 360 -9.27 5.47 -18.09
C GLY A 360 -8.62 6.73 -18.66
N VAL A 361 -9.25 7.36 -19.65
CA VAL A 361 -8.76 8.55 -20.34
C VAL A 361 -9.88 9.58 -20.44
N ASN A 362 -9.55 10.84 -20.13
CA ASN A 362 -10.50 11.96 -20.21
C ASN A 362 -11.10 12.08 -21.63
N GLY A 363 -12.41 12.11 -21.73
CA GLY A 363 -13.13 12.23 -22.99
C GLY A 363 -13.40 10.93 -23.74
N ASP A 364 -12.81 9.81 -23.33
CA ASP A 364 -13.00 8.50 -23.96
C ASP A 364 -14.47 8.05 -23.85
N GLN A 365 -14.87 7.28 -24.86
CA GLN A 365 -16.20 6.70 -25.03
C GLN A 365 -16.14 5.18 -24.90
N MET A 366 -17.27 4.51 -24.93
CA MET A 366 -17.32 3.04 -24.85
C MET A 366 -16.51 2.36 -25.97
N ARG A 367 -16.38 2.97 -27.14
CA ARG A 367 -15.56 2.45 -28.26
C ARG A 367 -14.06 2.38 -27.94
N ASP A 368 -13.57 3.17 -26.97
CA ASP A 368 -12.13 3.30 -26.68
C ASP A 368 -11.66 2.28 -25.63
N ILE A 369 -12.59 1.59 -24.96
CA ILE A 369 -12.32 0.62 -23.88
C ILE A 369 -11.41 -0.53 -24.34
N ALA A 370 -11.56 -1.04 -25.56
CA ALA A 370 -10.71 -2.10 -26.09
C ALA A 370 -9.25 -1.65 -26.22
N ALA A 371 -9.00 -0.42 -26.69
CA ALA A 371 -7.65 0.14 -26.81
C ALA A 371 -7.00 0.39 -25.43
N GLN A 372 -7.77 0.79 -24.42
CA GLN A 372 -7.28 0.91 -23.05
C GLN A 372 -6.83 -0.47 -22.50
N ALA A 373 -7.59 -1.53 -22.76
CA ALA A 373 -7.25 -2.90 -22.38
C ALA A 373 -6.00 -3.42 -23.11
N ASP A 374 -5.82 -3.05 -24.38
CA ASP A 374 -4.63 -3.39 -25.16
C ASP A 374 -3.39 -2.71 -24.61
N ARG A 375 -3.50 -1.42 -24.27
CA ARG A 375 -2.42 -0.67 -23.62
C ARG A 375 -2.04 -1.29 -22.27
N PHE A 376 -3.01 -1.66 -21.42
CA PHE A 376 -2.73 -2.39 -20.18
C PHE A 376 -1.94 -3.67 -20.44
N ALA A 377 -2.36 -4.50 -21.38
CA ALA A 377 -1.71 -5.78 -21.67
C ALA A 377 -0.29 -5.60 -22.23
N ALA A 378 -0.05 -4.54 -23.01
CA ALA A 378 1.27 -4.21 -23.56
C ALA A 378 2.24 -3.71 -22.45
N GLU A 379 1.75 -2.87 -21.53
CA GLU A 379 2.54 -2.33 -20.43
C GLU A 379 2.75 -3.34 -19.28
N ASN A 380 1.92 -4.39 -19.17
CA ASN A 380 1.96 -5.40 -18.13
C ASN A 380 1.96 -6.83 -18.71
N PRO A 381 3.02 -7.24 -19.40
CA PRO A 381 3.05 -8.54 -20.08
C PRO A 381 2.87 -9.70 -19.08
N GLY A 382 1.97 -10.62 -19.41
CA GLY A 382 1.66 -11.80 -18.59
C GLY A 382 0.72 -11.54 -17.41
N VAL A 383 0.34 -10.30 -17.12
CA VAL A 383 -0.61 -9.98 -16.05
C VAL A 383 -2.03 -10.24 -16.55
N GLN A 384 -2.76 -11.12 -15.84
CA GLN A 384 -4.20 -11.35 -16.05
C GLN A 384 -4.96 -10.68 -14.90
N PRO A 385 -5.89 -9.73 -15.17
CA PRO A 385 -6.68 -9.13 -14.11
C PRO A 385 -7.70 -10.12 -13.55
N ASP A 386 -7.91 -10.09 -12.23
CA ASP A 386 -8.99 -10.85 -11.57
C ASP A 386 -10.35 -10.20 -11.82
N VAL A 387 -10.37 -8.85 -11.82
CA VAL A 387 -11.57 -8.04 -12.02
C VAL A 387 -11.25 -6.89 -12.97
N VAL A 388 -12.15 -6.63 -13.93
CA VAL A 388 -12.10 -5.44 -14.79
C VAL A 388 -13.35 -4.62 -14.55
N PHE A 389 -13.19 -3.37 -14.18
CA PHE A 389 -14.24 -2.37 -14.16
C PHE A 389 -14.27 -1.59 -15.46
N VAL A 390 -15.49 -1.38 -16.00
CA VAL A 390 -15.74 -0.52 -17.16
C VAL A 390 -16.71 0.57 -16.74
N PHE A 391 -16.28 1.83 -16.82
CA PHE A 391 -17.04 3.00 -16.43
C PHE A 391 -17.04 4.02 -17.57
N ALA A 392 -17.98 3.90 -18.50
CA ALA A 392 -18.13 4.76 -19.68
C ALA A 392 -19.61 4.87 -20.10
N GLY A 393 -19.90 5.85 -20.94
CA GLY A 393 -21.25 6.09 -21.50
C GLY A 393 -21.70 7.54 -21.41
N THR A 394 -21.21 8.33 -20.47
CA THR A 394 -21.55 9.75 -20.37
C THR A 394 -21.07 10.56 -21.60
N ASN A 395 -19.91 10.19 -22.15
CA ASN A 395 -19.37 10.82 -23.36
C ASN A 395 -20.06 10.29 -24.64
N ASP A 396 -20.58 9.06 -24.62
CA ASP A 396 -21.43 8.54 -25.72
C ASP A 396 -22.76 9.31 -25.78
N PHE A 397 -23.38 9.60 -24.61
CA PHE A 397 -24.56 10.46 -24.54
C PHE A 397 -24.28 11.87 -25.12
N ASN A 398 -23.18 12.52 -24.69
CA ASN A 398 -22.82 13.86 -25.19
C ASN A 398 -22.48 13.88 -26.69
N ALA A 399 -21.96 12.77 -27.21
CA ALA A 399 -21.61 12.63 -28.63
C ALA A 399 -22.79 12.22 -29.50
N ASN A 400 -24.00 12.21 -28.99
CA ASN A 400 -25.21 11.84 -29.72
C ASN A 400 -25.12 10.44 -30.36
N VAL A 401 -24.59 9.45 -29.64
CA VAL A 401 -24.42 8.08 -30.15
C VAL A 401 -25.75 7.35 -30.10
N PRO A 402 -26.33 6.88 -31.24
CA PRO A 402 -27.57 6.13 -31.24
C PRO A 402 -27.48 4.85 -30.41
N LEU A 403 -28.57 4.43 -29.79
CA LEU A 403 -28.53 3.21 -28.93
C LEU A 403 -28.27 1.95 -29.71
N GLY A 404 -28.85 1.77 -30.91
CA GLY A 404 -28.72 0.58 -31.75
C GLY A 404 -29.36 -0.68 -31.17
N GLU A 405 -29.01 -1.82 -31.71
CA GLU A 405 -29.51 -3.14 -31.32
C GLU A 405 -28.43 -4.03 -30.70
N TRP A 406 -28.83 -4.98 -29.83
CA TRP A 406 -27.90 -5.94 -29.25
C TRP A 406 -27.43 -7.03 -30.22
N TYR A 407 -28.30 -7.39 -31.19
CA TYR A 407 -28.07 -8.55 -32.05
C TYR A 407 -28.46 -8.27 -33.50
N ASP A 408 -27.63 -8.80 -34.38
CA ASP A 408 -27.97 -9.06 -35.77
C ASP A 408 -28.60 -10.44 -35.88
N TYR A 409 -29.55 -10.61 -36.81
CA TYR A 409 -30.26 -11.86 -37.02
C TYR A 409 -30.04 -12.36 -38.43
N SER A 410 -29.81 -13.69 -38.56
CA SER A 410 -29.70 -14.39 -39.81
C SER A 410 -30.31 -15.78 -39.69
N GLU A 411 -30.52 -16.45 -40.84
CA GLU A 411 -30.79 -17.88 -40.83
C GLU A 411 -29.48 -18.66 -40.94
N ALA A 412 -29.40 -19.76 -40.16
CA ALA A 412 -28.21 -20.62 -40.19
C ALA A 412 -28.61 -22.09 -39.96
N LYS A 413 -27.84 -22.98 -40.54
CA LYS A 413 -27.97 -24.42 -40.33
C LYS A 413 -27.39 -24.78 -38.97
N ALA A 414 -28.11 -25.65 -38.22
CA ALA A 414 -27.71 -26.17 -36.93
C ALA A 414 -28.13 -27.64 -36.81
N ASP A 415 -27.34 -28.44 -36.09
CA ASP A 415 -27.76 -29.77 -35.67
C ASP A 415 -28.75 -29.67 -34.51
N ARG A 416 -29.89 -30.34 -34.68
CA ARG A 416 -30.86 -30.50 -33.59
C ARG A 416 -31.25 -31.98 -33.52
N ASN A 417 -30.73 -32.68 -32.53
CA ASN A 417 -30.96 -34.10 -32.29
C ASN A 417 -30.54 -35.00 -33.49
N GLY A 418 -29.37 -34.74 -34.09
CA GLY A 418 -28.82 -35.48 -35.22
C GLY A 418 -29.46 -35.10 -36.56
N ARG A 419 -30.23 -34.05 -36.65
CA ARG A 419 -30.85 -33.54 -37.89
C ARG A 419 -30.41 -32.10 -38.16
N GLU A 420 -29.95 -31.85 -39.39
CA GLU A 420 -29.67 -30.46 -39.85
C GLU A 420 -31.01 -29.74 -40.06
N VAL A 421 -31.17 -28.63 -39.38
CA VAL A 421 -32.35 -27.73 -39.46
C VAL A 421 -31.90 -26.30 -39.70
N THR A 422 -32.69 -25.49 -40.39
CA THR A 422 -32.46 -24.06 -40.51
C THR A 422 -33.17 -23.33 -39.40
N LEU A 423 -32.43 -22.56 -38.63
CA LEU A 423 -32.93 -21.79 -37.48
C LEU A 423 -32.53 -20.33 -37.56
N LYS A 424 -33.34 -19.46 -36.95
CA LYS A 424 -32.98 -18.07 -36.75
C LYS A 424 -31.80 -18.01 -35.77
N LYS A 425 -30.67 -17.49 -36.23
CA LYS A 425 -29.44 -17.29 -35.47
C LYS A 425 -29.30 -15.81 -35.13
N ARG A 426 -28.84 -15.52 -33.92
CA ARG A 426 -28.43 -14.17 -33.52
C ARG A 426 -26.92 -14.13 -33.30
N THR A 427 -26.30 -13.01 -33.67
CA THR A 427 -24.90 -12.65 -33.39
C THR A 427 -24.89 -11.27 -32.75
N HIS A 428 -23.90 -11.00 -31.88
CA HIS A 428 -23.79 -9.65 -31.31
C HIS A 428 -23.56 -8.62 -32.41
N ALA A 429 -24.40 -7.59 -32.48
CA ALA A 429 -24.16 -6.43 -33.34
C ALA A 429 -22.92 -5.67 -32.83
N THR A 430 -21.96 -5.38 -33.71
CA THR A 430 -20.70 -4.70 -33.34
C THR A 430 -20.50 -3.38 -34.07
N ASP A 431 -21.59 -2.75 -34.52
CA ASP A 431 -21.53 -1.45 -35.19
C ASP A 431 -21.05 -0.35 -34.24
N ALA A 432 -19.83 0.11 -34.44
CA ALA A 432 -19.18 1.15 -33.61
C ALA A 432 -19.90 2.53 -33.66
N ARG A 433 -20.87 2.69 -34.56
CA ARG A 433 -21.73 3.90 -34.61
C ARG A 433 -22.85 3.87 -33.59
N THR A 434 -23.15 2.74 -32.95
CA THR A 434 -24.22 2.58 -31.99
C THR A 434 -23.67 2.20 -30.60
N PHE A 435 -24.37 2.60 -29.54
CA PHE A 435 -23.90 2.40 -28.16
C PHE A 435 -23.88 0.91 -27.78
N ARG A 436 -24.95 0.14 -28.10
CA ARG A 436 -24.97 -1.33 -27.91
C ARG A 436 -23.89 -2.04 -28.72
N GLY A 437 -23.66 -1.60 -29.95
CA GLY A 437 -22.57 -2.14 -30.80
C GLY A 437 -21.18 -1.90 -30.20
N ARG A 438 -20.93 -0.70 -29.65
CA ARG A 438 -19.69 -0.37 -28.93
C ARG A 438 -19.49 -1.22 -27.69
N ILE A 439 -20.53 -1.41 -26.88
CA ILE A 439 -20.48 -2.30 -25.70
C ILE A 439 -20.17 -3.73 -26.13
N ASN A 440 -20.84 -4.25 -27.16
CA ASN A 440 -20.58 -5.59 -27.67
C ASN A 440 -19.12 -5.75 -28.15
N ALA A 441 -18.58 -4.79 -28.87
CA ALA A 441 -17.19 -4.81 -29.33
C ALA A 441 -16.22 -4.77 -28.12
N ALA A 442 -16.44 -3.87 -27.15
CA ALA A 442 -15.60 -3.72 -25.98
C ALA A 442 -15.59 -4.98 -25.10
N LEU A 443 -16.79 -5.48 -24.72
CA LEU A 443 -16.89 -6.64 -23.82
C LEU A 443 -16.47 -7.95 -24.51
N GLY A 444 -16.74 -8.10 -25.80
CA GLY A 444 -16.24 -9.20 -26.62
C GLY A 444 -14.72 -9.24 -26.63
N HIS A 445 -14.08 -8.08 -26.83
CA HIS A 445 -12.62 -7.94 -26.79
C HIS A 445 -12.07 -8.30 -25.39
N LEU A 446 -12.66 -7.78 -24.32
CA LEU A 446 -12.25 -8.07 -22.94
C LEU A 446 -12.38 -9.57 -22.62
N ARG A 447 -13.47 -10.23 -23.02
CA ARG A 447 -13.67 -11.68 -22.82
C ARG A 447 -12.64 -12.52 -23.56
N ALA A 448 -12.29 -12.12 -24.79
CA ALA A 448 -11.27 -12.81 -25.59
C ALA A 448 -9.87 -12.62 -24.99
N LYS A 449 -9.54 -11.40 -24.56
CA LYS A 449 -8.22 -11.06 -24.05
C LYS A 449 -7.98 -11.56 -22.62
N PHE A 450 -9.02 -11.52 -21.78
CA PHE A 450 -8.96 -11.88 -20.35
C PHE A 450 -10.06 -12.91 -20.00
N PRO A 451 -9.98 -14.16 -20.48
CA PRO A 451 -11.11 -15.12 -20.41
C PRO A 451 -11.49 -15.53 -18.99
N ARG A 452 -10.60 -15.36 -18.00
CA ARG A 452 -10.85 -15.74 -16.58
C ARG A 452 -11.32 -14.58 -15.72
N THR A 453 -11.34 -13.37 -16.27
CA THR A 453 -11.64 -12.13 -15.55
C THR A 453 -13.12 -11.98 -15.24
N ARG A 454 -13.43 -11.46 -14.07
CA ARG A 454 -14.78 -10.98 -13.72
C ARG A 454 -14.97 -9.57 -14.27
N LEU A 455 -15.99 -9.37 -15.08
CA LEU A 455 -16.35 -8.04 -15.61
C LEU A 455 -17.38 -7.38 -14.68
N VAL A 456 -17.13 -6.11 -14.37
CA VAL A 456 -18.02 -5.24 -13.61
C VAL A 456 -18.27 -3.99 -14.45
N LEU A 457 -19.52 -3.72 -14.75
CA LEU A 457 -19.95 -2.53 -15.47
C LEU A 457 -20.48 -1.51 -14.46
N LEU A 458 -20.05 -0.27 -14.56
CA LEU A 458 -20.57 0.85 -13.79
C LEU A 458 -21.45 1.68 -14.71
N THR A 459 -22.69 1.97 -14.28
CA THR A 459 -23.57 2.85 -15.05
C THR A 459 -23.05 4.29 -15.02
N PRO A 460 -23.33 5.12 -16.05
CA PRO A 460 -23.16 6.57 -15.92
C PRO A 460 -23.88 7.09 -14.67
N ILE A 461 -23.25 8.03 -13.97
CA ILE A 461 -23.84 8.71 -12.80
C ILE A 461 -24.76 9.85 -13.24
N HIS A 462 -25.57 10.36 -12.32
CA HIS A 462 -26.28 11.62 -12.50
C HIS A 462 -25.30 12.75 -12.82
N ARG A 463 -25.72 13.66 -13.70
CA ARG A 463 -24.88 14.75 -14.18
C ARG A 463 -25.59 16.09 -14.13
N GLY A 464 -24.87 17.12 -13.72
CA GLY A 464 -25.32 18.49 -13.79
C GLY A 464 -24.69 19.23 -14.98
N TYR A 465 -24.96 20.53 -15.05
CA TYR A 465 -24.34 21.43 -16.01
C TYR A 465 -22.82 21.42 -15.94
N ALA A 466 -22.16 21.44 -17.10
CA ALA A 466 -20.72 21.58 -17.18
C ALA A 466 -20.28 22.53 -18.31
N LYS A 467 -19.23 23.33 -18.03
CA LYS A 467 -18.63 24.27 -18.98
C LYS A 467 -17.11 24.22 -18.90
N PHE A 468 -16.50 23.60 -19.89
CA PHE A 468 -15.05 23.42 -20.00
C PHE A 468 -14.36 24.41 -20.95
N GLY A 469 -15.14 25.26 -21.62
CA GLY A 469 -14.68 26.28 -22.54
C GLY A 469 -15.83 26.94 -23.30
N PRO A 470 -15.54 27.90 -24.20
CA PRO A 470 -16.60 28.60 -24.97
C PRO A 470 -17.46 27.69 -25.85
N THR A 471 -16.83 26.62 -26.37
CA THR A 471 -17.47 25.69 -27.30
C THR A 471 -17.75 24.30 -26.68
N ASN A 472 -17.39 24.09 -25.40
CA ASN A 472 -17.67 22.84 -24.67
C ASN A 472 -18.55 23.18 -23.47
N VAL A 473 -19.85 23.33 -23.74
CA VAL A 473 -20.90 23.57 -22.74
C VAL A 473 -21.89 22.42 -22.82
N GLN A 474 -22.12 21.76 -21.72
CA GLN A 474 -22.94 20.56 -21.62
C GLN A 474 -24.12 20.86 -20.68
N PRO A 475 -25.37 20.78 -21.16
CA PRO A 475 -26.55 20.90 -20.32
C PRO A 475 -26.56 19.81 -19.21
N ASP A 476 -27.37 20.04 -18.19
CA ASP A 476 -27.65 19.01 -17.21
C ASP A 476 -28.57 17.90 -17.77
N GLU A 477 -28.74 16.84 -17.02
CA GLU A 477 -29.46 15.63 -17.42
C GLU A 477 -30.97 15.82 -17.66
N SER A 478 -31.55 16.98 -17.31
CA SER A 478 -32.93 17.30 -17.62
C SER A 478 -33.16 17.60 -19.12
N PHE A 479 -32.06 17.77 -19.86
CA PHE A 479 -32.10 17.99 -21.29
C PHE A 479 -31.74 16.71 -22.05
N ALA A 480 -32.53 16.38 -23.05
CA ALA A 480 -32.21 15.34 -24.02
C ALA A 480 -31.03 15.77 -24.91
N ASN A 481 -30.29 14.81 -25.45
CA ASN A 481 -29.33 15.07 -26.52
C ASN A 481 -30.02 15.34 -27.86
N GLU A 482 -29.26 15.58 -28.94
CA GLU A 482 -29.80 15.91 -30.26
C GLU A 482 -30.63 14.77 -30.88
N LEU A 483 -30.54 13.55 -30.38
CA LEU A 483 -31.35 12.40 -30.77
C LEU A 483 -32.65 12.28 -29.97
N GLY A 484 -32.90 13.21 -29.03
CA GLY A 484 -34.06 13.15 -28.15
C GLY A 484 -33.90 12.11 -27.02
N LEU A 485 -32.70 11.59 -26.79
CA LEU A 485 -32.40 10.61 -25.75
C LEU A 485 -31.92 11.31 -24.48
N PHE A 486 -32.25 10.74 -23.31
CA PHE A 486 -31.78 11.19 -22.01
C PHE A 486 -30.61 10.31 -21.54
N VAL A 487 -29.87 10.75 -20.53
CA VAL A 487 -28.78 9.96 -19.94
C VAL A 487 -29.29 8.63 -19.41
N ASP A 488 -30.50 8.57 -18.90
CA ASP A 488 -31.20 7.37 -18.43
C ASP A 488 -31.27 6.26 -19.48
N ASP A 489 -31.40 6.62 -20.77
CA ASP A 489 -31.41 5.65 -21.86
C ASP A 489 -30.08 4.93 -21.97
N TYR A 490 -28.98 5.63 -21.80
CA TYR A 490 -27.62 5.03 -21.78
C TYR A 490 -27.37 4.23 -20.50
N VAL A 491 -27.87 4.70 -19.35
CA VAL A 491 -27.84 3.94 -18.09
C VAL A 491 -28.55 2.59 -18.27
N ASN A 492 -29.75 2.59 -18.86
CA ASN A 492 -30.54 1.38 -19.08
C ASN A 492 -29.80 0.40 -20.02
N VAL A 493 -29.15 0.88 -21.07
CA VAL A 493 -28.35 0.04 -21.98
C VAL A 493 -27.18 -0.61 -21.23
N VAL A 494 -26.49 0.10 -20.33
CA VAL A 494 -25.41 -0.51 -19.51
C VAL A 494 -25.99 -1.58 -18.57
N LYS A 495 -27.19 -1.38 -18.01
CA LYS A 495 -27.88 -2.39 -17.18
C LYS A 495 -28.24 -3.62 -18.00
N GLU A 496 -28.76 -3.47 -19.20
CA GLU A 496 -29.06 -4.57 -20.13
C GLU A 496 -27.81 -5.39 -20.49
N ALA A 497 -26.65 -4.72 -20.67
CA ALA A 497 -25.37 -5.34 -21.00
C ALA A 497 -24.96 -6.42 -19.98
N GLY A 498 -25.35 -6.26 -18.72
CA GLY A 498 -25.10 -7.26 -17.68
C GLY A 498 -25.66 -8.64 -18.03
N ASN A 499 -26.90 -8.68 -18.54
CA ASN A 499 -27.56 -9.92 -18.98
C ASN A 499 -26.97 -10.45 -20.31
N VAL A 500 -26.65 -9.56 -21.23
CA VAL A 500 -26.10 -9.93 -22.54
C VAL A 500 -24.73 -10.59 -22.42
N TRP A 501 -23.88 -10.08 -21.51
CA TRP A 501 -22.48 -10.48 -21.39
C TRP A 501 -22.15 -11.26 -20.10
N ALA A 502 -23.14 -11.64 -19.29
CA ALA A 502 -22.94 -12.26 -17.98
C ALA A 502 -21.92 -11.46 -17.12
N ALA A 503 -22.09 -10.14 -17.07
CA ALA A 503 -21.28 -9.22 -16.29
C ALA A 503 -22.08 -8.70 -15.09
N LYS A 504 -21.39 -8.47 -13.96
CA LYS A 504 -22.03 -7.76 -12.82
C LYS A 504 -22.20 -6.29 -13.20
N VAL A 505 -23.36 -5.73 -12.91
CA VAL A 505 -23.60 -4.28 -13.04
C VAL A 505 -23.73 -3.68 -11.66
N VAL A 506 -23.05 -2.56 -11.44
CA VAL A 506 -23.27 -1.66 -10.30
C VAL A 506 -23.98 -0.41 -10.84
N ASP A 507 -25.21 -0.23 -10.44
CA ASP A 507 -26.03 0.91 -10.86
C ASP A 507 -25.66 2.16 -10.05
N LEU A 508 -24.60 2.86 -10.45
CA LEU A 508 -24.15 4.09 -9.80
C LEU A 508 -25.09 5.28 -10.03
N ASN A 509 -25.96 5.22 -11.04
CA ASN A 509 -27.01 6.21 -11.22
C ASN A 509 -27.98 6.15 -10.03
N ALA A 510 -28.44 4.95 -9.67
CA ALA A 510 -29.35 4.74 -8.55
C ALA A 510 -28.66 4.77 -7.18
N ALA A 511 -27.48 4.11 -7.05
CA ALA A 511 -26.85 3.84 -5.76
C ALA A 511 -25.65 4.75 -5.43
N GLY A 512 -25.15 5.53 -6.38
CA GLY A 512 -23.94 6.34 -6.22
C GLY A 512 -24.06 7.50 -5.22
N GLY A 513 -25.29 7.85 -4.81
CA GLY A 513 -25.56 8.90 -3.83
C GLY A 513 -25.19 10.31 -4.30
N LEU A 514 -25.06 10.51 -5.62
CA LEU A 514 -24.74 11.79 -6.25
C LEU A 514 -25.94 12.25 -7.08
N TYR A 515 -26.47 13.41 -6.76
CA TYR A 515 -27.52 14.07 -7.56
C TYR A 515 -27.17 15.55 -7.74
N PRO A 516 -26.31 15.91 -8.70
CA PRO A 516 -25.70 17.23 -8.83
C PRO A 516 -26.70 18.39 -8.92
N ASN A 517 -27.93 18.15 -9.40
CA ASN A 517 -28.98 19.18 -9.56
C ASN A 517 -29.73 19.48 -8.24
N ALA A 518 -29.57 18.66 -7.19
CA ALA A 518 -30.20 18.89 -5.91
C ALA A 518 -29.46 19.95 -5.07
N PRO A 519 -30.18 20.76 -4.29
CA PRO A 519 -29.57 21.65 -3.30
C PRO A 519 -28.71 20.86 -2.31
N GLY A 520 -27.58 21.42 -1.89
CA GLY A 520 -26.68 20.80 -0.89
C GLY A 520 -25.72 19.74 -1.43
N GLN A 521 -25.75 19.41 -2.72
CA GLN A 521 -24.84 18.42 -3.32
C GLN A 521 -23.47 18.99 -3.75
N SER A 522 -23.24 20.29 -3.56
CA SER A 522 -22.01 20.97 -4.01
C SER A 522 -20.72 20.39 -3.44
N ALA A 523 -20.76 19.81 -2.23
CA ALA A 523 -19.59 19.15 -1.62
C ALA A 523 -19.13 17.90 -2.39
N PHE A 524 -20.02 17.26 -3.15
CA PHE A 524 -19.75 15.99 -3.85
C PHE A 524 -19.39 16.16 -5.33
N ILE A 525 -19.37 17.38 -5.82
CA ILE A 525 -19.06 17.74 -7.21
C ILE A 525 -17.87 18.69 -7.27
N HIS A 526 -17.17 18.71 -8.41
CA HIS A 526 -15.94 19.48 -8.58
C HIS A 526 -16.15 20.98 -8.38
N ARG A 527 -17.11 21.58 -9.14
CA ARG A 527 -17.44 23.00 -9.04
C ARG A 527 -18.93 23.21 -9.30
N ALA A 528 -19.59 23.80 -8.32
CA ALA A 528 -21.03 24.01 -8.36
C ALA A 528 -21.49 24.94 -9.49
N ASP A 529 -20.61 25.81 -9.99
CA ASP A 529 -20.89 26.84 -11.01
C ASP A 529 -20.50 26.42 -12.44
N THR A 530 -19.44 25.60 -12.59
CA THR A 530 -18.84 25.33 -13.90
C THR A 530 -18.62 23.85 -14.20
N ASP A 531 -18.62 22.97 -13.21
CA ASP A 531 -18.41 21.53 -13.43
C ASP A 531 -19.19 20.69 -12.41
N ARG A 532 -20.43 20.44 -12.74
CA ARG A 532 -21.33 19.54 -11.99
C ARG A 532 -21.38 18.12 -12.59
N LEU A 533 -20.44 17.82 -13.48
CA LEU A 533 -20.27 16.49 -14.09
C LEU A 533 -19.28 15.63 -13.29
N HIS A 534 -18.14 16.20 -12.92
CA HIS A 534 -17.08 15.44 -12.24
C HIS A 534 -17.29 15.44 -10.71
N PRO A 535 -17.19 14.28 -10.07
CA PRO A 535 -17.24 14.19 -8.61
C PRO A 535 -16.04 14.86 -7.95
N SER A 536 -16.24 15.45 -6.76
CA SER A 536 -15.16 15.84 -5.86
C SER A 536 -14.53 14.61 -5.22
N THR A 537 -13.51 14.80 -4.36
CA THR A 537 -12.92 13.70 -3.57
C THR A 537 -13.97 12.99 -2.71
N GLU A 538 -14.88 13.74 -2.08
CA GLU A 538 -16.00 13.21 -1.30
C GLU A 538 -17.03 12.49 -2.18
N GLY A 539 -17.27 13.00 -3.40
CA GLY A 539 -18.09 12.32 -4.39
C GLY A 539 -17.51 10.97 -4.79
N HIS A 540 -16.20 10.91 -5.07
CA HIS A 540 -15.51 9.65 -5.36
C HIS A 540 -15.53 8.68 -4.18
N ALA A 541 -15.45 9.16 -2.93
CA ALA A 541 -15.59 8.31 -1.75
C ALA A 541 -16.97 7.64 -1.68
N ARG A 542 -18.05 8.38 -2.02
CA ARG A 542 -19.41 7.81 -2.10
C ARG A 542 -19.54 6.76 -3.19
N LEU A 543 -18.98 7.01 -4.38
CA LEU A 543 -18.98 6.01 -5.45
C LEU A 543 -18.24 4.74 -5.01
N ALA A 544 -17.09 4.89 -4.35
CA ALA A 544 -16.33 3.77 -3.84
C ALA A 544 -17.12 2.96 -2.80
N GLU A 545 -17.88 3.62 -1.93
CA GLU A 545 -18.73 2.96 -0.93
C GLU A 545 -19.84 2.15 -1.62
N ALA A 546 -20.56 2.73 -2.59
CA ALA A 546 -21.59 2.04 -3.35
C ALA A 546 -21.02 0.81 -4.11
N ILE A 547 -19.88 0.96 -4.76
CA ILE A 547 -19.20 -0.14 -5.44
C ILE A 547 -18.81 -1.24 -4.44
N ALA A 548 -18.25 -0.85 -3.29
CA ALA A 548 -17.80 -1.79 -2.27
C ALA A 548 -18.94 -2.62 -1.65
N GLN A 549 -20.13 -2.03 -1.52
CA GLN A 549 -21.32 -2.74 -1.05
C GLN A 549 -21.75 -3.84 -2.02
N GLU A 550 -21.72 -3.55 -3.33
CA GLU A 550 -22.21 -4.43 -4.39
C GLU A 550 -21.22 -5.53 -4.82
N VAL A 551 -19.92 -5.24 -4.76
CA VAL A 551 -18.88 -6.14 -5.31
C VAL A 551 -17.73 -6.43 -4.34
N GLY A 552 -17.87 -6.14 -3.05
CA GLY A 552 -16.81 -6.34 -2.06
C GLY A 552 -16.28 -7.79 -2.02
N GLU A 553 -17.15 -8.79 -2.20
CA GLU A 553 -16.74 -10.20 -2.27
C GLU A 553 -15.83 -10.51 -3.47
N LEU A 554 -16.05 -9.85 -4.61
CA LEU A 554 -15.19 -10.00 -5.78
C LEU A 554 -13.80 -9.40 -5.54
N LEU A 555 -13.72 -8.36 -4.69
CA LEU A 555 -12.50 -7.61 -4.40
C LEU A 555 -11.70 -8.18 -3.23
N GLY A 556 -12.27 -9.05 -2.40
CA GLY A 556 -11.50 -9.77 -1.38
C GLY A 556 -12.00 -9.57 0.07
N ARG A 557 -13.33 -9.37 0.27
CA ARG A 557 -13.92 -9.53 1.62
C ARG A 557 -13.71 -10.90 2.19
#